data_5d3789565640dd19a91ccf2f5dfb94c0
#
_entry.id   5d3789565640dd19a91ccf2f5dfb94c0
#
_cell.length_a   1.000
_cell.length_b   1.000
_cell.length_c   1.000
_cell.angle_alpha   90.00
_cell.angle_beta   90.00
_cell.angle_gamma   90.00
#
_symmetry.space_group_name_H-M   'P 1'
#
loop_
_entity.id
_entity.type
_entity.pdbx_description
1 polymer ?
#
loop_
_entity_poly.entity_id
_entity_poly.type
_entity_poly.pdbx_seq_one_letter_code
_entity_poly.pdbx_strand_id
1 'polypeptide(L)'
;GVSASFLGEEYREGLQNENERIKALNNIKIELDEIDTYCEERKNNYVKDRNVLKYLLDNSDYAFDSIDNLVQSSPGIGFALNDYREFQPPMNRYNSIINEGTIKFIESDSVKQQLSELHNTLYAYLKSIVDDEKLIQQKLSLYLAENYPKVILLEKYDTEKKTYYNALSKAVNNDEILKALMYTKYRKMGIKNYFLDGYEEKLIELRNRIEKVLINKGAK
;
A
#
# COMPACT_ATOMS: atom_id res chain seq x y z
N GLY A 1 5.81 1.44 -59.20
CA GLY A 1 6.88 1.45 -58.19
C GLY A 1 6.54 2.18 -56.90
N VAL A 2 5.92 3.36 -56.98
CA VAL A 2 5.66 4.21 -55.75
C VAL A 2 4.59 3.63 -54.86
N SER A 3 3.50 3.03 -55.39
CA SER A 3 2.42 2.45 -54.58
C SER A 3 2.82 1.18 -53.81
N ALA A 4 3.69 0.35 -54.36
CA ALA A 4 4.14 -0.90 -53.70
C ALA A 4 5.12 -0.62 -52.55
N SER A 5 5.96 0.41 -52.68
CA SER A 5 6.86 0.84 -51.60
C SER A 5 6.09 1.46 -50.43
N PHE A 6 5.05 2.24 -50.71
CA PHE A 6 4.21 2.87 -49.72
C PHE A 6 3.40 1.83 -48.90
N LEU A 7 2.81 0.83 -49.57
CA LEU A 7 2.11 -0.28 -48.89
C LEU A 7 3.07 -1.12 -48.04
N GLY A 8 4.32 -1.30 -48.48
CA GLY A 8 5.35 -2.01 -47.72
C GLY A 8 5.80 -1.25 -46.46
N GLU A 9 5.84 0.08 -46.52
CA GLU A 9 6.18 0.93 -45.38
C GLU A 9 5.03 0.97 -44.37
N GLU A 10 3.79 1.15 -44.79
CA GLU A 10 2.62 1.10 -43.90
C GLU A 10 2.50 -0.26 -43.20
N TYR A 11 2.72 -1.37 -43.90
CA TYR A 11 2.70 -2.70 -43.32
C TYR A 11 3.80 -2.89 -42.27
N ARG A 12 5.01 -2.41 -42.53
CA ARG A 12 6.13 -2.48 -41.59
C ARG A 12 5.90 -1.63 -40.36
N GLU A 13 5.38 -0.42 -40.55
CA GLU A 13 4.99 0.48 -39.43
C GLU A 13 3.91 -0.15 -38.58
N GLY A 14 2.88 -0.76 -39.19
CA GLY A 14 1.84 -1.49 -38.46
C GLY A 14 2.37 -2.63 -37.60
N LEU A 15 3.32 -3.44 -38.13
CA LEU A 15 3.96 -4.50 -37.36
C LEU A 15 4.81 -3.96 -36.21
N GLN A 16 5.54 -2.87 -36.41
CA GLN A 16 6.34 -2.23 -35.39
C GLN A 16 5.45 -1.68 -34.26
N ASN A 17 4.37 -0.99 -34.60
CA ASN A 17 3.40 -0.46 -33.63
C ASN A 17 2.76 -1.57 -32.81
N GLU A 18 2.41 -2.71 -33.43
CA GLU A 18 1.89 -3.87 -32.73
C GLU A 18 2.89 -4.48 -31.75
N ASN A 19 4.17 -4.60 -32.15
CA ASN A 19 5.23 -5.08 -31.27
C ASN A 19 5.45 -4.15 -30.07
N GLU A 20 5.44 -2.83 -30.28
CA GLU A 20 5.56 -1.85 -29.19
C GLU A 20 4.34 -1.89 -28.25
N ARG A 21 3.14 -2.09 -28.79
CA ARG A 21 1.93 -2.28 -28.01
C ARG A 21 2.01 -3.51 -27.10
N ILE A 22 2.39 -4.67 -27.66
CA ILE A 22 2.53 -5.92 -26.90
C ILE A 22 3.59 -5.76 -25.82
N LYS A 23 4.72 -5.14 -26.15
CA LYS A 23 5.80 -4.87 -25.18
C LYS A 23 5.33 -3.98 -24.03
N ALA A 24 4.62 -2.88 -24.34
CA ALA A 24 4.07 -1.98 -23.33
C ALA A 24 3.08 -2.69 -22.41
N LEU A 25 2.12 -3.46 -22.96
CA LEU A 25 1.13 -4.19 -22.17
C LEU A 25 1.75 -5.28 -21.29
N ASN A 26 2.76 -6.00 -21.80
CA ASN A 26 3.49 -7.00 -21.01
C ASN A 26 4.27 -6.36 -19.86
N ASN A 27 4.93 -5.23 -20.10
CA ASN A 27 5.64 -4.49 -19.06
C ASN A 27 4.67 -4.02 -17.96
N ILE A 28 3.52 -3.51 -18.35
CA ILE A 28 2.48 -3.11 -17.37
C ILE A 28 1.97 -4.34 -16.61
N LYS A 29 1.69 -5.46 -17.27
CA LYS A 29 1.26 -6.68 -16.59
C LYS A 29 2.24 -7.12 -15.52
N ILE A 30 3.54 -7.12 -15.83
CA ILE A 30 4.60 -7.45 -14.87
C ILE A 30 4.54 -6.50 -13.66
N GLU A 31 4.41 -5.19 -13.90
CA GLU A 31 4.30 -4.22 -12.80
C GLU A 31 3.04 -4.43 -11.95
N LEU A 32 1.90 -4.74 -12.58
CA LEU A 32 0.67 -5.03 -11.83
C LEU A 32 0.82 -6.28 -10.95
N ASP A 33 1.54 -7.31 -11.38
CA ASP A 33 1.85 -8.48 -10.56
C ASP A 33 2.80 -8.12 -9.40
N GLU A 34 3.78 -7.23 -9.64
CA GLU A 34 4.66 -6.69 -8.59
C GLU A 34 3.88 -5.85 -7.57
N ILE A 35 2.94 -5.01 -8.04
CA ILE A 35 2.06 -4.21 -7.17
C ILE A 35 1.13 -5.10 -6.35
N ASP A 36 0.57 -6.16 -6.93
CA ASP A 36 -0.31 -7.12 -6.25
C ASP A 36 0.42 -7.78 -5.07
N THR A 37 1.62 -8.29 -5.32
CA THR A 37 2.48 -8.86 -4.26
C THR A 37 2.79 -7.85 -3.15
N TYR A 38 3.09 -6.61 -3.53
CA TYR A 38 3.33 -5.53 -2.59
C TYR A 38 2.09 -5.22 -1.74
N CYS A 39 0.91 -5.15 -2.37
CA CYS A 39 -0.35 -4.87 -1.68
C CYS A 39 -0.72 -5.98 -0.70
N GLU A 40 -0.54 -7.25 -1.06
CA GLU A 40 -0.78 -8.39 -0.17
C GLU A 40 0.09 -8.30 1.10
N GLU A 41 1.38 -8.03 0.95
CA GLU A 41 2.29 -7.84 2.09
C GLU A 41 1.86 -6.64 2.96
N ARG A 42 1.52 -5.50 2.33
CA ARG A 42 1.09 -4.29 3.04
C ARG A 42 -0.21 -4.51 3.79
N LYS A 43 -1.18 -5.16 3.20
CA LYS A 43 -2.47 -5.49 3.82
C LYS A 43 -2.27 -6.32 5.08
N ASN A 44 -1.47 -7.38 4.99
CA ASN A 44 -1.16 -8.22 6.14
C ASN A 44 -0.53 -7.41 7.29
N ASN A 45 0.42 -6.54 6.96
CA ASN A 45 1.06 -5.68 7.94
C ASN A 45 0.11 -4.62 8.52
N TYR A 46 -0.72 -3.98 7.70
CA TYR A 46 -1.69 -2.97 8.16
C TYR A 46 -2.75 -3.56 9.09
N VAL A 47 -3.27 -4.75 8.76
CA VAL A 47 -4.22 -5.46 9.62
C VAL A 47 -3.58 -5.84 10.94
N LYS A 48 -2.35 -6.34 10.91
CA LYS A 48 -1.58 -6.71 12.10
C LYS A 48 -1.36 -5.51 13.03
N ASP A 49 -0.84 -4.41 12.49
CA ASP A 49 -0.56 -3.19 13.27
C ASP A 49 -1.85 -2.63 13.89
N ARG A 50 -2.96 -2.65 13.13
CA ARG A 50 -4.27 -2.23 13.63
C ARG A 50 -4.79 -3.12 14.76
N ASN A 51 -4.59 -4.43 14.67
CA ASN A 51 -4.99 -5.36 15.72
C ASN A 51 -4.19 -5.16 17.01
N VAL A 52 -2.90 -4.82 16.91
CA VAL A 52 -2.09 -4.44 18.09
C VAL A 52 -2.73 -3.25 18.80
N LEU A 53 -3.10 -2.18 18.09
CA LEU A 53 -3.78 -1.03 18.70
C LEU A 53 -5.14 -1.41 19.29
N LYS A 54 -5.89 -2.29 18.63
CA LYS A 54 -7.17 -2.79 19.15
C LYS A 54 -7.00 -3.45 20.52
N TYR A 55 -6.04 -4.37 20.64
CA TYR A 55 -5.79 -5.04 21.91
C TYR A 55 -5.33 -4.09 23.01
N LEU A 56 -4.51 -3.08 22.70
CA LEU A 56 -4.10 -2.06 23.65
C LEU A 56 -5.29 -1.19 24.13
N LEU A 57 -6.24 -0.89 23.24
CA LEU A 57 -7.44 -0.10 23.52
C LEU A 57 -8.49 -0.89 24.30
N ASP A 58 -8.67 -2.17 23.98
CA ASP A 58 -9.64 -3.05 24.65
C ASP A 58 -9.20 -3.42 26.06
N ASN A 59 -7.90 -3.32 26.36
CA ASN A 59 -7.32 -3.50 27.68
C ASN A 59 -7.81 -4.73 28.45
N SER A 60 -7.90 -5.86 27.75
CA SER A 60 -8.20 -7.14 28.37
C SER A 60 -6.97 -7.72 29.06
N ASP A 61 -7.18 -8.55 30.09
CA ASP A 61 -6.09 -9.28 30.79
C ASP A 61 -5.29 -10.18 29.83
N TYR A 62 -5.84 -10.53 28.67
CA TYR A 62 -5.21 -11.32 27.62
C TYR A 62 -4.57 -10.48 26.51
N ALA A 63 -4.60 -9.14 26.59
CA ALA A 63 -4.07 -8.26 25.55
C ALA A 63 -2.60 -8.52 25.28
N PHE A 64 -1.80 -8.77 26.33
CA PHE A 64 -0.38 -9.08 26.19
C PHE A 64 -0.12 -10.33 25.33
N ASP A 65 -0.77 -11.45 25.65
CA ASP A 65 -0.57 -12.71 24.91
C ASP A 65 -1.03 -12.57 23.46
N SER A 66 -2.13 -11.85 23.22
CA SER A 66 -2.62 -11.57 21.87
C SER A 66 -1.65 -10.69 21.07
N ILE A 67 -1.09 -9.66 21.70
CA ILE A 67 -0.09 -8.78 21.06
C ILE A 67 1.21 -9.56 20.80
N ASP A 68 1.71 -10.34 21.78
CA ASP A 68 2.94 -11.11 21.64
C ASP A 68 2.82 -12.12 20.50
N ASN A 69 1.70 -12.80 20.37
CA ASN A 69 1.42 -13.71 19.25
C ASN A 69 1.43 -12.98 17.88
N LEU A 70 0.93 -11.74 17.81
CA LEU A 70 0.94 -10.95 16.58
C LEU A 70 2.35 -10.46 16.20
N VAL A 71 3.20 -10.16 17.18
CA VAL A 71 4.50 -9.53 16.94
C VAL A 71 5.69 -10.49 17.02
N GLN A 72 5.49 -11.79 17.23
CA GLN A 72 6.55 -12.80 17.33
C GLN A 72 7.53 -12.79 16.16
N SER A 73 7.07 -12.40 14.96
CA SER A 73 7.87 -12.36 13.74
C SER A 73 8.26 -10.94 13.30
N SER A 74 8.04 -9.93 14.13
CA SER A 74 8.21 -8.52 13.76
C SER A 74 8.88 -7.74 14.90
N PRO A 75 9.69 -6.71 14.63
CA PRO A 75 10.33 -5.90 15.67
C PRO A 75 9.31 -5.05 16.44
N GLY A 76 8.50 -5.71 17.27
CA GLY A 76 7.72 -5.08 18.31
C GLY A 76 6.46 -4.30 17.89
N ILE A 77 5.94 -3.54 18.84
CA ILE A 77 4.79 -2.63 18.73
C ILE A 77 5.10 -1.39 17.84
N GLY A 78 6.36 -1.26 17.37
CA GLY A 78 6.85 -0.05 16.72
C GLY A 78 5.88 0.59 15.73
N PHE A 79 5.45 -0.14 14.72
CA PHE A 79 4.56 0.40 13.70
C PHE A 79 3.12 0.67 14.19
N ALA A 80 2.70 0.01 15.24
CA ALA A 80 1.40 0.31 15.84
C ALA A 80 1.43 1.63 16.64
N LEU A 81 2.50 1.88 17.40
CA LEU A 81 2.60 3.00 18.34
C LEU A 81 3.57 4.10 17.93
N ASN A 82 4.77 3.74 17.49
CA ASN A 82 5.90 4.67 17.37
C ASN A 82 6.20 5.06 15.92
N ASP A 83 5.63 4.35 14.94
CA ASP A 83 5.89 4.54 13.54
C ASP A 83 4.63 4.34 12.69
N TYR A 84 4.75 4.48 11.37
CA TYR A 84 3.69 4.23 10.39
C TYR A 84 4.32 3.55 9.17
N ARG A 85 3.51 2.86 8.39
CA ARG A 85 3.99 2.23 7.15
C ARG A 85 3.56 3.02 5.93
N GLU A 86 4.52 3.46 5.15
CA GLU A 86 4.29 4.12 3.89
C GLU A 86 3.61 3.21 2.87
N PHE A 87 2.92 3.81 1.91
CA PHE A 87 2.38 3.14 0.74
C PHE A 87 3.16 3.62 -0.49
N GLN A 88 4.07 2.78 -0.98
CA GLN A 88 4.94 3.05 -2.12
C GLN A 88 5.05 1.80 -3.01
N PRO A 89 4.00 1.47 -3.77
CA PRO A 89 4.06 0.36 -4.69
C PRO A 89 5.03 0.64 -5.85
N PRO A 90 5.60 -0.39 -6.50
CA PRO A 90 6.45 -0.19 -7.67
C PRO A 90 5.66 0.42 -8.83
N MET A 91 6.17 1.52 -9.41
CA MET A 91 5.51 2.24 -10.52
C MET A 91 6.51 2.62 -11.63
N ASN A 92 7.68 2.02 -11.65
CA ASN A 92 8.76 2.42 -12.57
C ASN A 92 8.41 2.14 -14.03
N ARG A 93 7.75 1.02 -14.32
CA ARG A 93 7.38 0.64 -15.69
C ARG A 93 6.30 1.54 -16.26
N TYR A 94 5.27 1.85 -15.48
CA TYR A 94 4.26 2.83 -15.86
C TYR A 94 4.87 4.21 -16.12
N ASN A 95 5.73 4.67 -15.21
CA ASN A 95 6.40 5.95 -15.36
C ASN A 95 7.31 5.99 -16.61
N SER A 96 8.01 4.90 -16.94
CA SER A 96 8.80 4.81 -18.18
C SER A 96 7.90 4.90 -19.41
N ILE A 97 6.78 4.17 -19.44
CA ILE A 97 5.83 4.19 -20.55
C ILE A 97 5.26 5.59 -20.78
N ILE A 98 4.96 6.33 -19.70
CA ILE A 98 4.49 7.72 -19.79
C ILE A 98 5.60 8.65 -20.30
N ASN A 99 6.80 8.58 -19.71
CA ASN A 99 7.92 9.46 -20.04
C ASN A 99 8.46 9.25 -21.47
N GLU A 100 8.47 8.02 -21.93
CA GLU A 100 8.88 7.63 -23.29
C GLU A 100 7.77 7.88 -24.32
N GLY A 101 6.56 8.18 -23.90
CA GLY A 101 5.39 8.39 -24.75
C GLY A 101 4.87 7.10 -25.41
N THR A 102 5.32 5.93 -24.95
CA THR A 102 4.89 4.63 -25.51
C THR A 102 3.47 4.24 -25.13
N ILE A 103 2.85 4.97 -24.19
CA ILE A 103 1.41 4.84 -23.86
C ILE A 103 0.50 5.01 -25.10
N LYS A 104 0.94 5.76 -26.11
CA LYS A 104 0.23 5.96 -27.39
C LYS A 104 -0.04 4.66 -28.15
N PHE A 105 0.80 3.63 -27.97
CA PHE A 105 0.66 2.34 -28.62
C PHE A 105 -0.43 1.47 -28.00
N ILE A 106 -0.88 1.80 -26.77
CA ILE A 106 -2.05 1.15 -26.16
C ILE A 106 -3.30 1.74 -26.79
N GLU A 107 -3.93 0.99 -27.68
CA GLU A 107 -5.11 1.46 -28.45
C GLU A 107 -6.36 1.63 -27.56
N SER A 108 -6.50 0.83 -26.51
CA SER A 108 -7.68 0.84 -25.63
C SER A 108 -7.69 2.05 -24.71
N ASP A 109 -8.57 3.00 -24.95
CA ASP A 109 -8.77 4.15 -24.09
C ASP A 109 -9.22 3.75 -22.68
N SER A 110 -10.00 2.69 -22.56
CA SER A 110 -10.42 2.13 -21.28
C SER A 110 -9.26 1.59 -20.46
N VAL A 111 -8.28 0.94 -21.10
CA VAL A 111 -7.04 0.48 -20.41
C VAL A 111 -6.22 1.69 -19.97
N LYS A 112 -6.03 2.68 -20.85
CA LYS A 112 -5.29 3.92 -20.50
C LYS A 112 -5.92 4.65 -19.32
N GLN A 113 -7.27 4.76 -19.32
CA GLN A 113 -8.01 5.40 -18.24
C GLN A 113 -7.84 4.66 -16.92
N GLN A 114 -7.99 3.33 -16.91
CA GLN A 114 -7.81 2.51 -15.70
C GLN A 114 -6.37 2.53 -15.18
N LEU A 115 -5.38 2.56 -16.08
CA LEU A 115 -3.98 2.75 -15.69
C LEU A 115 -3.77 4.09 -14.98
N SER A 116 -4.30 5.17 -15.54
CA SER A 116 -4.23 6.49 -14.92
C SER A 116 -4.99 6.55 -13.59
N GLU A 117 -6.17 5.93 -13.50
CA GLU A 117 -6.94 5.86 -12.26
C GLU A 117 -6.15 5.14 -11.16
N LEU A 118 -5.57 3.98 -11.45
CA LEU A 118 -4.81 3.20 -10.46
C LEU A 118 -3.55 3.94 -10.00
N HIS A 119 -2.72 4.41 -10.97
CA HIS A 119 -1.40 4.95 -10.68
C HIS A 119 -1.41 6.40 -10.17
N ASN A 120 -2.44 7.16 -10.47
CA ASN A 120 -2.55 8.56 -10.07
C ASN A 120 -3.63 8.78 -9.02
N THR A 121 -4.90 8.47 -9.34
CA THR A 121 -6.02 8.85 -8.47
C THR A 121 -6.10 8.00 -7.20
N LEU A 122 -6.14 6.69 -7.34
CA LEU A 122 -6.26 5.78 -6.19
C LEU A 122 -4.98 5.77 -5.35
N TYR A 123 -3.82 5.82 -6.01
CA TYR A 123 -2.55 5.98 -5.32
C TYR A 123 -2.51 7.27 -4.48
N ALA A 124 -2.94 8.42 -5.04
CA ALA A 124 -2.95 9.69 -4.33
C ALA A 124 -3.90 9.64 -3.11
N TYR A 125 -5.05 8.99 -3.22
CA TYR A 125 -5.96 8.81 -2.08
C TYR A 125 -5.33 7.98 -0.96
N LEU A 126 -4.73 6.83 -1.28
CA LEU A 126 -4.05 6.00 -0.28
C LEU A 126 -2.89 6.75 0.37
N LYS A 127 -2.08 7.44 -0.43
CA LYS A 127 -0.98 8.26 0.08
C LYS A 127 -1.48 9.34 1.05
N SER A 128 -2.55 10.04 0.72
CA SER A 128 -3.15 11.05 1.59
C SER A 128 -3.60 10.48 2.93
N ILE A 129 -4.19 9.28 2.93
CA ILE A 129 -4.63 8.61 4.18
C ILE A 129 -3.44 8.19 5.03
N VAL A 130 -2.35 7.72 4.40
CA VAL A 130 -1.09 7.40 5.08
C VAL A 130 -0.46 8.65 5.66
N ASP A 131 -0.47 9.77 4.95
CA ASP A 131 0.03 11.06 5.44
C ASP A 131 -0.81 11.56 6.65
N ASP A 132 -2.12 11.37 6.63
CA ASP A 132 -2.99 11.63 7.79
C ASP A 132 -2.64 10.76 9.00
N GLU A 133 -2.39 9.46 8.78
CA GLU A 133 -1.93 8.54 9.84
C GLU A 133 -0.59 8.99 10.41
N LYS A 134 0.34 9.41 9.57
CA LYS A 134 1.64 9.96 9.97
C LYS A 134 1.50 11.16 10.92
N LEU A 135 0.58 12.08 10.62
CA LEU A 135 0.34 13.23 11.48
C LEU A 135 -0.18 12.82 12.87
N ILE A 136 -1.10 11.85 12.93
CA ILE A 136 -1.58 11.31 14.21
C ILE A 136 -0.47 10.57 14.93
N GLN A 137 0.35 9.81 14.22
CA GLN A 137 1.50 9.12 14.77
C GLN A 137 2.49 10.09 15.43
N GLN A 138 2.81 11.19 14.79
CA GLN A 138 3.70 12.22 15.33
C GLN A 138 3.16 12.81 16.64
N LYS A 139 1.85 13.11 16.68
CA LYS A 139 1.18 13.60 17.91
C LYS A 139 1.22 12.57 19.03
N LEU A 140 0.95 11.31 18.72
CA LEU A 140 0.99 10.22 19.68
C LEU A 140 2.38 10.02 20.26
N SER A 141 3.42 10.02 19.41
CA SER A 141 4.81 9.88 19.84
C SER A 141 5.27 11.02 20.73
N LEU A 142 4.94 12.26 20.38
CA LEU A 142 5.25 13.43 21.22
C LEU A 142 4.52 13.37 22.56
N TYR A 143 3.25 13.04 22.54
CA TYR A 143 2.46 12.93 23.76
C TYR A 143 3.01 11.87 24.72
N LEU A 144 3.39 10.70 24.20
CA LEU A 144 4.03 9.63 24.98
C LEU A 144 5.38 10.09 25.56
N ALA A 145 6.21 10.75 24.76
CA ALA A 145 7.51 11.24 25.22
C ALA A 145 7.41 12.30 26.31
N GLU A 146 6.43 13.20 26.24
CA GLU A 146 6.21 14.28 27.21
C GLU A 146 5.56 13.81 28.50
N ASN A 147 4.55 12.92 28.41
CA ASN A 147 3.74 12.54 29.57
C ASN A 147 4.13 11.18 30.15
N TYR A 148 4.73 10.31 29.36
CA TYR A 148 5.11 8.94 29.73
C TYR A 148 6.55 8.58 29.37
N PRO A 149 7.56 9.44 29.68
CA PRO A 149 8.95 9.20 29.29
C PRO A 149 9.50 7.87 29.83
N LYS A 150 9.06 7.45 31.01
CA LYS A 150 9.47 6.17 31.58
C LYS A 150 9.00 4.98 30.75
N VAL A 151 7.80 5.04 30.14
CA VAL A 151 7.29 3.97 29.28
C VAL A 151 8.15 3.85 28.02
N ILE A 152 8.47 4.98 27.39
CA ILE A 152 9.36 5.02 26.21
C ILE A 152 10.76 4.46 26.54
N LEU A 153 11.32 4.80 27.69
CA LEU A 153 12.64 4.33 28.10
C LEU A 153 12.68 2.83 28.44
N LEU A 154 11.57 2.21 28.82
CA LEU A 154 11.50 0.76 28.99
C LEU A 154 11.80 -0.02 27.72
N GLU A 155 11.43 0.51 26.55
CA GLU A 155 11.74 -0.09 25.25
C GLU A 155 13.27 -0.14 24.99
N LYS A 156 14.00 0.88 25.46
CA LYS A 156 15.46 1.00 25.27
C LYS A 156 16.26 -0.01 26.07
N TYR A 157 15.78 -0.39 27.26
CA TYR A 157 16.58 -1.14 28.23
C TYR A 157 16.38 -2.66 28.18
N ASP A 158 15.90 -3.17 27.05
CA ASP A 158 15.63 -4.61 26.84
C ASP A 158 14.84 -5.24 28.00
N THR A 159 13.94 -4.43 28.56
CA THR A 159 13.04 -4.85 29.61
C THR A 159 12.12 -5.94 29.07
N GLU A 160 11.74 -6.88 29.91
CA GLU A 160 10.73 -7.89 29.54
C GLU A 160 9.53 -7.23 28.85
N LYS A 161 9.18 -7.69 27.66
CA LYS A 161 8.06 -7.16 26.86
C LYS A 161 6.79 -6.98 27.70
N LYS A 162 6.53 -7.91 28.61
CA LYS A 162 5.37 -7.87 29.50
C LYS A 162 5.39 -6.64 30.42
N THR A 163 6.55 -6.23 30.93
CA THR A 163 6.67 -5.03 31.77
C THR A 163 6.37 -3.76 30.97
N TYR A 164 6.87 -3.67 29.75
CA TYR A 164 6.55 -2.56 28.83
C TYR A 164 5.06 -2.49 28.51
N TYR A 165 4.44 -3.61 28.14
CA TYR A 165 3.03 -3.66 27.81
C TYR A 165 2.12 -3.33 28.99
N ASN A 166 2.47 -3.79 30.20
CA ASN A 166 1.73 -3.48 31.40
C ASN A 166 1.81 -1.97 31.74
N ALA A 167 2.98 -1.36 31.58
CA ALA A 167 3.15 0.07 31.79
C ALA A 167 2.35 0.90 30.78
N LEU A 168 2.38 0.50 29.51
CA LEU A 168 1.63 1.15 28.46
C LEU A 168 0.11 0.99 28.65
N SER A 169 -0.34 -0.22 28.95
CA SER A 169 -1.75 -0.51 29.24
C SER A 169 -2.27 0.32 30.43
N LYS A 170 -1.46 0.45 31.49
CA LYS A 170 -1.80 1.30 32.62
C LYS A 170 -1.89 2.78 32.24
N ALA A 171 -0.99 3.27 31.38
CA ALA A 171 -1.04 4.63 30.86
C ALA A 171 -2.32 4.88 30.07
N VAL A 172 -2.64 3.99 29.12
CA VAL A 172 -3.86 4.08 28.28
C VAL A 172 -5.14 4.06 29.12
N ASN A 173 -5.18 3.27 30.19
CA ASN A 173 -6.36 3.19 31.07
C ASN A 173 -6.59 4.44 31.87
N ASN A 174 -5.55 5.13 32.27
CA ASN A 174 -5.62 6.27 33.17
C ASN A 174 -5.57 7.62 32.45
N ASP A 175 -5.45 7.63 31.12
CA ASP A 175 -5.30 8.84 30.33
C ASP A 175 -6.23 8.83 29.12
N GLU A 176 -7.31 9.58 29.20
CA GLU A 176 -8.31 9.71 28.13
C GLU A 176 -7.74 10.37 26.88
N ILE A 177 -6.75 11.26 26.99
CA ILE A 177 -6.11 11.93 25.85
C ILE A 177 -5.27 10.90 25.08
N LEU A 178 -4.44 10.13 25.78
CA LEU A 178 -3.66 9.05 25.18
C LEU A 178 -4.57 8.04 24.48
N LYS A 179 -5.63 7.61 25.18
CA LYS A 179 -6.63 6.69 24.62
C LYS A 179 -7.30 7.25 23.37
N ALA A 180 -7.66 8.54 23.37
CA ALA A 180 -8.26 9.20 22.22
C ALA A 180 -7.30 9.31 21.01
N LEU A 181 -6.01 9.61 21.24
CA LEU A 181 -4.99 9.64 20.19
C LEU A 181 -4.82 8.24 19.57
N MET A 182 -4.71 7.21 20.38
CA MET A 182 -4.59 5.83 19.91
C MET A 182 -5.84 5.39 19.14
N TYR A 183 -7.03 5.72 19.62
CA TYR A 183 -8.27 5.41 18.94
C TYR A 183 -8.39 6.15 17.60
N THR A 184 -7.92 7.39 17.53
CA THR A 184 -7.90 8.17 16.29
C THR A 184 -6.98 7.50 15.27
N LYS A 185 -5.79 7.05 15.69
CA LYS A 185 -4.89 6.27 14.83
C LYS A 185 -5.53 4.97 14.35
N TYR A 186 -6.14 4.21 15.26
CA TYR A 186 -6.85 2.97 14.95
C TYR A 186 -7.93 3.15 13.87
N ARG A 187 -8.71 4.23 13.97
CA ARG A 187 -9.72 4.58 12.95
C ARG A 187 -9.08 4.90 11.59
N LYS A 188 -7.99 5.69 11.56
CA LYS A 188 -7.27 6.01 10.32
C LYS A 188 -6.70 4.75 9.65
N MET A 189 -6.15 3.83 10.43
CA MET A 189 -5.70 2.53 9.94
C MET A 189 -6.85 1.71 9.33
N GLY A 190 -8.04 1.76 9.89
CA GLY A 190 -9.23 1.11 9.33
C GLY A 190 -9.64 1.69 7.98
N ILE A 191 -9.62 3.01 7.85
CA ILE A 191 -9.90 3.72 6.59
C ILE A 191 -8.85 3.35 5.54
N LYS A 192 -7.58 3.33 5.91
CA LYS A 192 -6.48 2.91 5.04
C LYS A 192 -6.68 1.49 4.49
N ASN A 193 -7.05 0.55 5.34
CA ASN A 193 -7.32 -0.83 4.93
C ASN A 193 -8.48 -0.90 3.92
N TYR A 194 -9.56 -0.17 4.17
CA TYR A 194 -10.71 -0.11 3.26
C TYR A 194 -10.32 0.43 1.87
N PHE A 195 -9.52 1.49 1.81
CA PHE A 195 -9.06 2.03 0.52
C PHE A 195 -8.04 1.13 -0.17
N LEU A 196 -7.22 0.40 0.58
CA LEU A 196 -6.32 -0.60 0.01
C LEU A 196 -7.11 -1.75 -0.65
N ASP A 197 -8.18 -2.22 -0.02
CA ASP A 197 -9.07 -3.23 -0.63
C ASP A 197 -9.62 -2.74 -1.98
N GLY A 198 -10.12 -1.51 -2.05
CA GLY A 198 -10.59 -0.92 -3.31
C GLY A 198 -9.49 -0.74 -4.37
N TYR A 199 -8.27 -0.44 -3.94
CA TYR A 199 -7.11 -0.37 -4.84
C TYR A 199 -6.77 -1.75 -5.43
N GLU A 200 -6.76 -2.80 -4.61
CA GLU A 200 -6.52 -4.19 -5.04
C GLU A 200 -7.61 -4.67 -6.02
N GLU A 201 -8.88 -4.35 -5.76
CA GLU A 201 -9.98 -4.69 -6.68
C GLU A 201 -9.76 -4.08 -8.07
N LYS A 202 -9.37 -2.82 -8.14
CA LYS A 202 -9.09 -2.14 -9.41
C LYS A 202 -7.82 -2.66 -10.10
N LEU A 203 -6.81 -3.02 -9.32
CA LEU A 203 -5.60 -3.68 -9.81
C LEU A 203 -5.94 -5.00 -10.53
N ILE A 204 -6.73 -5.86 -9.90
CA ILE A 204 -7.15 -7.16 -10.43
C ILE A 204 -8.01 -6.97 -11.69
N GLU A 205 -8.95 -6.03 -11.68
CA GLU A 205 -9.80 -5.70 -12.82
C GLU A 205 -8.97 -5.29 -14.04
N LEU A 206 -8.01 -4.39 -13.85
CA LEU A 206 -7.12 -3.91 -14.91
C LEU A 206 -6.22 -5.03 -15.45
N ARG A 207 -5.61 -5.84 -14.56
CA ARG A 207 -4.78 -6.99 -14.94
C ARG A 207 -5.56 -7.97 -15.83
N ASN A 208 -6.76 -8.35 -15.41
CA ASN A 208 -7.61 -9.26 -16.17
C ASN A 208 -8.00 -8.68 -17.54
N ARG A 209 -8.21 -7.37 -17.63
CA ARG A 209 -8.51 -6.69 -18.89
C ARG A 209 -7.32 -6.72 -19.85
N ILE A 210 -6.12 -6.45 -19.36
CA ILE A 210 -4.88 -6.50 -20.14
C ILE A 210 -4.64 -7.92 -20.65
N GLU A 211 -4.82 -8.94 -19.82
CA GLU A 211 -4.69 -10.35 -20.22
C GLU A 211 -5.65 -10.70 -21.36
N LYS A 212 -6.90 -10.30 -21.28
CA LYS A 212 -7.89 -10.52 -22.36
C LYS A 212 -7.48 -9.84 -23.67
N VAL A 213 -6.95 -8.62 -23.61
CA VAL A 213 -6.46 -7.89 -24.79
C VAL A 213 -5.26 -8.61 -25.41
N LEU A 214 -4.33 -9.14 -24.62
CA LEU A 214 -3.17 -9.89 -25.09
C LEU A 214 -3.57 -11.22 -25.73
N ILE A 215 -4.50 -11.98 -25.13
CA ILE A 215 -4.97 -13.29 -25.64
C ILE A 215 -5.75 -13.12 -26.93
N ASN A 216 -6.68 -12.17 -27.03
CA ASN A 216 -7.54 -11.98 -28.20
C ASN A 216 -6.79 -11.64 -29.48
N LYS A 217 -5.59 -11.06 -29.40
CA LYS A 217 -4.74 -10.75 -30.55
C LYS A 217 -3.69 -11.83 -30.85
N GLY A 218 -3.38 -12.72 -29.92
CA GLY A 218 -2.55 -13.90 -30.15
C GLY A 218 -3.25 -15.04 -30.90
N ALA A 219 -4.57 -14.97 -31.07
CA ALA A 219 -5.42 -15.96 -31.76
C ALA A 219 -5.73 -15.60 -33.23
N LYS A 220 -5.10 -14.54 -33.79
CA LYS A 220 -5.10 -14.20 -35.21
C LYS A 220 -3.72 -14.42 -35.81
#